data_1820d07349774895a51e3b5ffabdf293
#
_entry.id   1820d07349774895a51e3b5ffabdf293
#
_cell.length_a   1.000
_cell.length_b   1.000
_cell.length_c   1.000
_cell.angle_alpha   90.00
_cell.angle_beta   90.00
_cell.angle_gamma   90.00
#
_symmetry.space_group_name_H-M   'P 1'
#
loop_
_entity.id
_entity.type
_entity.pdbx_description
1 polymer ?
#
loop_
_entity_poly.entity_id
_entity_poly.type
_entity_poly.pdbx_seq_one_letter_code
_entity_poly.pdbx_strand_id
1 'polypeptide(L)'
;KIVLIGASNSMLFNGLRAGLNQDNVELTNLSLGGASTLHILYEFLRFRNESIVIAADLIILESNIVDIDHIIDLPDFKNLILRNIFLTYNELSKLNKKFLVLLLPYIKNDFKKNETINNAHRMCCNQYGFNCVDVQSVYLKNNVMDFYMTMMPDKAHQLQRIMYEFGKNIANENFSLFKFSLPSSIDLDFKIC
;
A
#
# COMPACT_ATOMS: atom_id res chain seq x y z
N LYS A 1 -1.79 17.62 4.53
CA LYS A 1 -1.62 16.54 5.51
C LYS A 1 -1.55 15.20 4.81
N ILE A 2 -0.54 14.40 5.12
CA ILE A 2 -0.39 13.03 4.61
C ILE A 2 -0.49 12.05 5.78
N VAL A 3 -1.26 10.98 5.59
CA VAL A 3 -1.24 9.80 6.46
C VAL A 3 -0.58 8.64 5.73
N LEU A 4 0.47 8.08 6.30
CA LEU A 4 1.16 6.90 5.79
C LEU A 4 0.80 5.70 6.66
N ILE A 5 0.26 4.65 6.05
CA ILE A 5 -0.04 3.38 6.73
C ILE A 5 0.51 2.24 5.90
N GLY A 6 1.46 1.53 6.44
CA GLY A 6 2.11 0.45 5.70
C GLY A 6 2.88 -0.51 6.60
N ALA A 7 3.70 -1.32 5.96
CA ALA A 7 4.58 -2.27 6.60
C ALA A 7 5.99 -1.68 6.87
N SER A 8 7.00 -2.54 6.88
CA SER A 8 8.37 -2.15 7.21
C SER A 8 9.00 -1.13 6.26
N ASN A 9 8.67 -1.15 4.98
CA ASN A 9 9.18 -0.16 4.02
C ASN A 9 8.72 1.27 4.35
N SER A 10 7.53 1.41 4.91
CA SER A 10 6.98 2.69 5.38
C SER A 10 7.55 3.13 6.73
N MET A 11 8.21 2.23 7.47
CA MET A 11 8.85 2.52 8.75
C MET A 11 10.33 2.87 8.62
N LEU A 12 11.01 2.43 7.56
CA LEU A 12 12.45 2.67 7.37
C LEU A 12 12.79 4.15 7.48
N PHE A 13 13.77 4.44 8.35
CA PHE A 13 14.04 5.81 8.80
C PHE A 13 14.46 6.74 7.66
N ASN A 14 15.28 6.26 6.72
CA ASN A 14 15.83 7.05 5.60
C ASN A 14 15.12 6.76 4.26
N GLY A 15 13.97 6.10 4.28
CA GLY A 15 13.22 5.71 3.09
C GLY A 15 12.01 6.60 2.80
N LEU A 16 10.89 5.97 2.43
CA LEU A 16 9.65 6.63 2.04
C LEU A 16 9.19 7.69 3.04
N ARG A 17 9.18 7.36 4.32
CA ARG A 17 8.78 8.25 5.40
C ARG A 17 9.62 9.53 5.44
N ALA A 18 10.94 9.42 5.31
CA ALA A 18 11.83 10.60 5.30
C ALA A 18 11.59 11.47 4.06
N GLY A 19 11.37 10.84 2.90
CA GLY A 19 11.05 11.56 1.68
C GLY A 19 9.71 12.31 1.75
N LEU A 20 8.72 11.73 2.40
CA LEU A 20 7.41 12.38 2.60
C LEU A 20 7.47 13.54 3.61
N ASN A 21 8.40 13.52 4.54
CA ASN A 21 8.52 14.52 5.60
C ASN A 21 9.26 15.77 5.10
N GLN A 22 8.59 16.57 4.29
CA GLN A 22 9.07 17.86 3.76
C GLN A 22 8.46 19.02 4.56
N ASP A 23 9.06 20.19 4.52
CA ASP A 23 8.66 21.38 5.32
C ASP A 23 7.19 21.79 5.13
N ASN A 24 6.63 21.53 3.94
CA ASN A 24 5.26 21.85 3.59
C ASN A 24 4.26 20.70 3.88
N VAL A 25 4.71 19.59 4.47
CA VAL A 25 3.91 18.37 4.69
C VAL A 25 3.80 18.06 6.18
N GLU A 26 2.58 18.03 6.68
CA GLU A 26 2.27 17.41 7.98
C GLU A 26 2.08 15.90 7.77
N LEU A 27 3.10 15.12 8.15
CA LEU A 27 3.10 13.66 7.99
C LEU A 27 2.73 12.95 9.30
N THR A 28 1.69 12.15 9.27
CA THR A 28 1.39 11.16 10.32
C THR A 28 1.68 9.76 9.81
N ASN A 29 2.58 9.04 10.48
CA ASN A 29 2.93 7.66 10.13
C ASN A 29 2.31 6.67 11.14
N LEU A 30 1.36 5.86 10.67
CA LEU A 30 0.66 4.82 11.42
C LEU A 30 1.13 3.41 11.04
N SER A 31 2.25 3.30 10.35
CA SER A 31 2.80 2.03 9.86
C SER A 31 3.35 1.16 10.98
N LEU A 32 3.33 -0.17 10.75
CA LEU A 32 3.89 -1.17 11.67
C LEU A 32 4.65 -2.23 10.88
N GLY A 33 5.87 -2.56 11.30
CA GLY A 33 6.69 -3.59 10.66
C GLY A 33 5.97 -4.95 10.63
N GLY A 34 6.00 -5.63 9.48
CA GLY A 34 5.33 -6.91 9.28
C GLY A 34 3.80 -6.85 9.23
N ALA A 35 3.22 -5.67 9.10
CA ALA A 35 1.77 -5.48 9.07
C ALA A 35 1.19 -5.72 7.68
N SER A 36 0.16 -6.57 7.60
CA SER A 36 -0.62 -6.84 6.38
C SER A 36 -1.68 -5.77 6.14
N THR A 37 -2.42 -5.91 5.04
CA THR A 37 -3.58 -5.05 4.72
C THR A 37 -4.62 -5.00 5.86
N LEU A 38 -4.76 -6.06 6.65
CA LEU A 38 -5.68 -6.05 7.80
C LEU A 38 -5.27 -5.03 8.88
N HIS A 39 -3.97 -4.78 9.06
CA HIS A 39 -3.50 -3.73 9.96
C HIS A 39 -3.96 -2.33 9.49
N ILE A 40 -3.95 -2.10 8.18
CA ILE A 40 -4.47 -0.85 7.60
C ILE A 40 -5.91 -0.63 8.07
N LEU A 41 -6.78 -1.63 7.89
CA LEU A 41 -8.18 -1.56 8.34
C LEU A 41 -8.28 -1.32 9.84
N TYR A 42 -7.48 -2.02 10.64
CA TYR A 42 -7.45 -1.82 12.08
C TYR A 42 -7.11 -0.39 12.48
N GLU A 43 -6.07 0.22 11.88
CA GLU A 43 -5.70 1.62 12.20
C GLU A 43 -6.79 2.62 11.79
N PHE A 44 -7.51 2.35 10.71
CA PHE A 44 -8.66 3.18 10.31
C PHE A 44 -9.85 3.07 11.25
N LEU A 45 -10.11 1.91 11.80
CA LEU A 45 -11.24 1.70 12.73
C LEU A 45 -10.94 2.17 14.16
N ARG A 46 -9.69 2.54 14.46
CA ARG A 46 -9.34 3.03 15.79
C ARG A 46 -9.85 4.44 16.01
N PHE A 47 -10.69 4.63 16.99
CA PHE A 47 -11.25 5.92 17.37
C PHE A 47 -10.20 7.04 17.51
N ARG A 48 -9.03 6.71 18.12
CA ARG A 48 -7.93 7.68 18.27
C ARG A 48 -7.37 8.23 16.96
N ASN A 49 -7.56 7.53 15.84
CA ASN A 49 -7.04 7.92 14.52
C ASN A 49 -8.11 8.62 13.66
N GLU A 50 -9.36 8.66 14.09
CA GLU A 50 -10.48 9.20 13.31
C GLU A 50 -10.21 10.64 12.86
N SER A 51 -9.85 11.53 13.78
CA SER A 51 -9.56 12.92 13.46
C SER A 51 -8.37 13.09 12.51
N ILE A 52 -7.35 12.23 12.62
CA ILE A 52 -6.16 12.21 11.76
C ILE A 52 -6.56 11.82 10.32
N VAL A 53 -7.35 10.76 10.19
CA VAL A 53 -7.84 10.26 8.90
C VAL A 53 -8.78 11.28 8.23
N ILE A 54 -9.70 11.87 9.00
CA ILE A 54 -10.62 12.89 8.48
C ILE A 54 -9.85 14.14 7.99
N ALA A 55 -8.79 14.53 8.67
CA ALA A 55 -7.99 15.70 8.31
C ALA A 55 -7.00 15.44 7.16
N ALA A 56 -6.79 14.19 6.73
CA ALA A 56 -5.83 13.86 5.69
C ALA A 56 -6.26 14.37 4.30
N ASP A 57 -5.33 14.98 3.57
CA ASP A 57 -5.47 15.34 2.16
C ASP A 57 -5.13 14.16 1.25
N LEU A 58 -4.20 13.30 1.69
CA LEU A 58 -3.77 12.08 1.00
C LEU A 58 -3.46 11.00 2.02
N ILE A 59 -3.90 9.78 1.74
CA ILE A 59 -3.62 8.59 2.54
C ILE A 59 -2.82 7.61 1.67
N ILE A 60 -1.62 7.23 2.13
CA ILE A 60 -0.73 6.34 1.41
C ILE A 60 -0.76 4.97 2.07
N LEU A 61 -0.97 3.93 1.27
CA LEU A 61 -1.08 2.53 1.70
C LEU A 61 0.04 1.69 1.10
N GLU A 62 0.74 0.90 1.94
CA GLU A 62 1.81 -0.02 1.52
C GLU A 62 1.76 -1.29 2.37
N SER A 63 1.36 -2.42 1.80
CA SER A 63 1.26 -3.70 2.52
C SER A 63 1.44 -4.94 1.64
N ASN A 64 1.51 -4.79 0.31
CA ASN A 64 1.47 -5.91 -0.63
C ASN A 64 2.55 -6.97 -0.34
N ILE A 65 3.74 -6.57 0.10
CA ILE A 65 4.86 -7.48 0.40
C ILE A 65 4.50 -8.43 1.54
N VAL A 66 3.90 -7.92 2.62
CA VAL A 66 3.52 -8.75 3.77
C VAL A 66 2.35 -9.68 3.42
N ASP A 67 1.39 -9.20 2.64
CA ASP A 67 0.29 -10.04 2.14
C ASP A 67 0.81 -11.17 1.23
N ILE A 68 1.85 -10.91 0.41
CA ILE A 68 2.54 -11.91 -0.40
C ILE A 68 3.25 -12.93 0.50
N ASP A 69 4.01 -12.48 1.52
CA ASP A 69 4.69 -13.35 2.48
C ASP A 69 3.70 -14.30 3.16
N HIS A 70 2.57 -13.78 3.59
CA HIS A 70 1.55 -14.59 4.24
C HIS A 70 1.00 -15.69 3.33
N ILE A 71 0.78 -15.42 2.03
CA ILE A 71 0.36 -16.48 1.09
C ILE A 71 1.45 -17.52 0.86
N ILE A 72 2.71 -17.11 0.85
CA ILE A 72 3.84 -18.01 0.66
C ILE A 72 4.01 -18.92 1.86
N ASP A 73 3.99 -18.36 3.05
CA ASP A 73 4.27 -19.06 4.30
C ASP A 73 3.04 -19.84 4.82
N LEU A 74 1.83 -19.39 4.48
CA LEU A 74 0.55 -19.95 4.93
C LEU A 74 -0.42 -20.12 3.75
N PRO A 75 -0.14 -21.07 2.81
CA PRO A 75 -0.92 -21.19 1.57
C PRO A 75 -2.41 -21.50 1.80
N ASP A 76 -2.77 -22.18 2.88
CA ASP A 76 -4.15 -22.50 3.25
C ASP A 76 -4.97 -21.25 3.61
N PHE A 77 -4.29 -20.14 3.97
CA PHE A 77 -4.94 -18.86 4.29
C PHE A 77 -5.11 -17.92 3.10
N LYS A 78 -4.78 -18.36 1.88
CA LYS A 78 -4.87 -17.53 0.67
C LYS A 78 -6.22 -16.80 0.54
N ASN A 79 -7.32 -17.55 0.68
CA ASN A 79 -8.66 -16.97 0.55
C ASN A 79 -8.96 -15.95 1.65
N LEU A 80 -8.47 -16.18 2.86
CA LEU A 80 -8.61 -15.25 3.97
C LEU A 80 -7.84 -13.94 3.69
N ILE A 81 -6.62 -14.04 3.19
CA ILE A 81 -5.79 -12.87 2.86
C ILE A 81 -6.45 -12.05 1.74
N LEU A 82 -6.90 -12.70 0.67
CA LEU A 82 -7.61 -12.03 -0.42
C LEU A 82 -8.89 -11.35 0.10
N ARG A 83 -9.69 -12.05 0.92
CA ARG A 83 -10.88 -11.46 1.56
C ARG A 83 -10.53 -10.22 2.38
N ASN A 84 -9.44 -10.26 3.16
CA ASN A 84 -9.00 -9.12 3.97
C ASN A 84 -8.62 -7.92 3.12
N ILE A 85 -7.96 -8.14 1.96
CA ILE A 85 -7.66 -7.09 0.99
C ILE A 85 -8.97 -6.44 0.51
N PHE A 86 -9.90 -7.23 -0.03
CA PHE A 86 -11.18 -6.71 -0.54
C PHE A 86 -11.99 -5.99 0.54
N LEU A 87 -12.09 -6.56 1.74
CA LEU A 87 -12.79 -5.94 2.87
C LEU A 87 -12.18 -4.58 3.22
N THR A 88 -10.86 -4.51 3.33
CA THR A 88 -10.16 -3.27 3.66
C THR A 88 -10.47 -2.17 2.64
N TYR A 89 -10.32 -2.44 1.36
CA TYR A 89 -10.60 -1.45 0.32
C TYR A 89 -12.07 -1.03 0.27
N ASN A 90 -13.00 -1.98 0.49
CA ASN A 90 -14.42 -1.67 0.60
C ASN A 90 -14.71 -0.70 1.75
N GLU A 91 -14.17 -0.96 2.93
CA GLU A 91 -14.37 -0.07 4.08
C GLU A 91 -13.71 1.31 3.86
N LEU A 92 -12.50 1.34 3.33
CA LEU A 92 -11.79 2.58 3.04
C LEU A 92 -12.50 3.43 1.98
N SER A 93 -13.13 2.81 0.98
CA SER A 93 -13.84 3.53 -0.08
C SER A 93 -15.00 4.39 0.45
N LYS A 94 -15.59 4.00 1.57
CA LYS A 94 -16.68 4.73 2.24
C LYS A 94 -16.23 6.09 2.81
N LEU A 95 -14.94 6.30 2.99
CA LEU A 95 -14.38 7.52 3.58
C LEU A 95 -14.34 8.70 2.59
N ASN A 96 -14.53 8.47 1.30
CA ASN A 96 -14.44 9.49 0.24
C ASN A 96 -13.16 10.33 0.34
N LYS A 97 -12.01 9.64 0.45
CA LYS A 97 -10.68 10.24 0.58
C LYS A 97 -9.82 9.93 -0.64
N LYS A 98 -8.70 10.64 -0.77
CA LYS A 98 -7.67 10.34 -1.76
C LYS A 98 -6.73 9.29 -1.19
N PHE A 99 -6.70 8.15 -1.84
CA PHE A 99 -5.80 7.06 -1.50
C PHE A 99 -4.74 6.89 -2.59
N LEU A 100 -3.51 6.62 -2.16
CA LEU A 100 -2.40 6.20 -3.02
C LEU A 100 -1.89 4.85 -2.53
N VAL A 101 -2.07 3.83 -3.32
CA VAL A 101 -1.58 2.47 -3.04
C VAL A 101 -0.23 2.28 -3.70
N LEU A 102 0.73 1.79 -2.94
CA LEU A 102 2.08 1.48 -3.43
C LEU A 102 2.22 -0.05 -3.51
N LEU A 103 2.40 -0.57 -4.72
CA LEU A 103 2.74 -1.97 -4.94
C LEU A 103 4.24 -2.08 -5.17
N LEU A 104 4.95 -2.48 -4.11
CA LEU A 104 6.40 -2.58 -4.11
C LEU A 104 6.87 -3.94 -4.63
N PRO A 105 8.01 -4.00 -5.33
CA PRO A 105 8.57 -5.26 -5.80
C PRO A 105 9.02 -6.16 -4.63
N TYR A 106 8.79 -7.46 -4.79
CA TYR A 106 9.16 -8.49 -3.84
C TYR A 106 9.89 -9.65 -4.54
N ILE A 107 10.99 -10.12 -3.96
CA ILE A 107 11.95 -11.01 -4.63
C ILE A 107 11.84 -12.47 -4.19
N LYS A 108 10.87 -12.85 -3.39
CA LYS A 108 10.71 -14.28 -3.05
C LYS A 108 10.22 -15.06 -4.28
N ASN A 109 10.83 -16.23 -4.53
CA ASN A 109 10.81 -17.01 -5.76
C ASN A 109 9.45 -17.59 -6.23
N ASP A 110 8.33 -16.93 -5.94
CA ASP A 110 7.03 -17.37 -6.43
C ASP A 110 6.28 -16.21 -7.11
N PHE A 111 6.72 -15.92 -8.34
CA PHE A 111 6.11 -14.89 -9.16
C PHE A 111 4.58 -15.03 -9.27
N LYS A 112 4.06 -16.28 -9.34
CA LYS A 112 2.63 -16.52 -9.45
C LYS A 112 1.88 -16.09 -8.18
N LYS A 113 2.46 -16.31 -7.00
CA LYS A 113 1.85 -15.85 -5.73
C LYS A 113 1.93 -14.34 -5.59
N ASN A 114 3.07 -13.74 -5.98
CA ASN A 114 3.23 -12.30 -6.00
C ASN A 114 2.15 -11.64 -6.88
N GLU A 115 1.94 -12.16 -8.09
CA GLU A 115 0.92 -11.66 -9.01
C GLU A 115 -0.50 -11.86 -8.48
N THR A 116 -0.78 -12.92 -7.75
CA THR A 116 -2.11 -13.12 -7.15
C THR A 116 -2.48 -11.97 -6.22
N ILE A 117 -1.56 -11.57 -5.33
CA ILE A 117 -1.78 -10.46 -4.38
C ILE A 117 -1.78 -9.11 -5.11
N ASN A 118 -0.79 -8.85 -5.95
CA ASN A 118 -0.72 -7.58 -6.65
C ASN A 118 -1.93 -7.37 -7.57
N ASN A 119 -2.46 -8.44 -8.19
CA ASN A 119 -3.68 -8.37 -8.98
C ASN A 119 -4.91 -8.06 -8.10
N ALA A 120 -5.01 -8.62 -6.89
CA ALA A 120 -6.09 -8.28 -5.97
C ALA A 120 -6.06 -6.78 -5.61
N HIS A 121 -4.90 -6.24 -5.28
CA HIS A 121 -4.74 -4.80 -5.04
C HIS A 121 -5.09 -3.95 -6.26
N ARG A 122 -4.60 -4.31 -7.48
CA ARG A 122 -4.94 -3.62 -8.74
C ARG A 122 -6.44 -3.60 -9.00
N MET A 123 -7.08 -4.76 -8.82
CA MET A 123 -8.54 -4.87 -8.98
C MET A 123 -9.28 -3.96 -8.00
N CYS A 124 -8.90 -3.95 -6.73
CA CYS A 124 -9.47 -3.05 -5.73
C CYS A 124 -9.23 -1.59 -6.09
N CYS A 125 -8.01 -1.21 -6.48
CA CYS A 125 -7.73 0.17 -6.89
C CYS A 125 -8.63 0.61 -8.05
N ASN A 126 -8.80 -0.23 -9.06
CA ASN A 126 -9.67 0.06 -10.20
C ASN A 126 -11.14 0.14 -9.79
N GLN A 127 -11.61 -0.79 -8.97
CA GLN A 127 -13.01 -0.87 -8.55
C GLN A 127 -13.43 0.31 -7.68
N TYR A 128 -12.56 0.72 -6.75
CA TYR A 128 -12.86 1.76 -5.76
C TYR A 128 -12.25 3.11 -6.10
N GLY A 129 -11.63 3.27 -7.26
CA GLY A 129 -11.05 4.53 -7.72
C GLY A 129 -9.81 4.98 -6.93
N PHE A 130 -9.07 4.07 -6.30
CA PHE A 130 -7.84 4.41 -5.61
C PHE A 130 -6.72 4.67 -6.61
N ASN A 131 -5.89 5.67 -6.34
CA ASN A 131 -4.68 5.89 -7.12
C ASN A 131 -3.68 4.77 -6.79
N CYS A 132 -2.98 4.27 -7.80
CA CYS A 132 -2.05 3.16 -7.62
C CYS A 132 -0.73 3.43 -8.33
N VAL A 133 0.38 3.23 -7.64
CA VAL A 133 1.71 3.18 -8.22
C VAL A 133 2.24 1.77 -8.09
N ASP A 134 2.26 1.06 -9.20
CA ASP A 134 2.77 -0.30 -9.30
C ASP A 134 4.24 -0.30 -9.73
N VAL A 135 5.13 -0.18 -8.74
CA VAL A 135 6.57 -0.11 -8.94
C VAL A 135 7.10 -1.40 -9.55
N GLN A 136 6.54 -2.56 -9.16
CA GLN A 136 6.94 -3.86 -9.72
C GLN A 136 6.66 -3.92 -11.23
N SER A 137 5.47 -3.53 -11.68
CA SER A 137 5.13 -3.51 -13.10
C SER A 137 5.97 -2.51 -13.89
N VAL A 138 6.28 -1.34 -13.30
CA VAL A 138 7.18 -0.36 -13.94
C VAL A 138 8.57 -0.93 -14.14
N TYR A 139 9.13 -1.62 -13.14
CA TYR A 139 10.46 -2.22 -13.26
C TYR A 139 10.50 -3.37 -14.26
N LEU A 140 9.47 -4.21 -14.29
CA LEU A 140 9.35 -5.28 -15.30
C LEU A 140 9.26 -4.71 -16.71
N LYS A 141 8.40 -3.73 -16.93
CA LYS A 141 8.20 -3.09 -18.25
C LYS A 141 9.46 -2.43 -18.79
N ASN A 142 10.29 -1.88 -17.91
CA ASN A 142 11.53 -1.18 -18.30
C ASN A 142 12.78 -2.08 -18.24
N ASN A 143 12.63 -3.40 -18.01
CA ASN A 143 13.73 -4.37 -17.93
C ASN A 143 14.80 -4.01 -16.88
N VAL A 144 14.41 -3.34 -15.80
CA VAL A 144 15.32 -2.96 -14.70
C VAL A 144 15.16 -3.82 -13.44
N MET A 145 14.21 -4.76 -13.46
CA MET A 145 13.90 -5.58 -12.30
C MET A 145 15.11 -6.38 -11.81
N ASP A 146 15.81 -7.08 -12.71
CA ASP A 146 16.97 -7.91 -12.32
C ASP A 146 18.09 -7.08 -11.70
N PHE A 147 18.40 -5.93 -12.30
CA PHE A 147 19.36 -4.98 -11.74
C PHE A 147 18.92 -4.49 -10.36
N TYR A 148 17.67 -4.07 -10.22
CA TYR A 148 17.13 -3.59 -8.95
C TYR A 148 17.20 -4.68 -7.86
N MET A 149 16.85 -5.91 -8.22
CA MET A 149 16.91 -7.06 -7.33
C MET A 149 18.31 -7.34 -6.78
N THR A 150 19.37 -7.13 -7.58
CA THR A 150 20.75 -7.30 -7.12
C THR A 150 21.19 -6.22 -6.12
N MET A 151 20.53 -5.08 -6.12
CA MET A 151 20.85 -3.92 -5.29
C MET A 151 20.04 -3.87 -3.99
N MET A 152 18.94 -4.61 -3.90
CA MET A 152 18.12 -4.62 -2.68
C MET A 152 18.87 -5.21 -1.50
N PRO A 153 18.71 -4.62 -0.29
CA PRO A 153 19.39 -5.11 0.90
C PRO A 153 18.93 -6.51 1.31
N ASP A 154 17.71 -6.84 1.00
CA ASP A 154 17.10 -8.16 1.20
C ASP A 154 15.87 -8.34 0.28
N LYS A 155 15.10 -9.41 0.50
CA LYS A 155 13.98 -9.77 -0.38
C LYS A 155 12.76 -8.86 -0.26
N ALA A 156 12.63 -8.09 0.80
CA ALA A 156 11.43 -7.35 1.16
C ALA A 156 11.65 -5.83 1.23
N HIS A 157 12.85 -5.40 1.64
CA HIS A 157 13.10 -3.98 1.85
C HIS A 157 13.68 -3.32 0.61
N GLN A 158 13.05 -2.23 0.23
CA GLN A 158 13.43 -1.45 -0.92
C GLN A 158 14.69 -0.61 -0.65
N LEU A 159 15.39 -0.20 -1.71
CA LEU A 159 16.52 0.74 -1.60
C LEU A 159 16.04 2.05 -0.97
N GLN A 160 16.55 2.38 0.22
CA GLN A 160 16.08 3.53 1.00
C GLN A 160 16.20 4.85 0.23
N ARG A 161 17.27 5.04 -0.54
CA ARG A 161 17.45 6.24 -1.36
C ARG A 161 16.37 6.40 -2.43
N ILE A 162 16.00 5.30 -3.09
CA ILE A 162 14.93 5.33 -4.11
C ILE A 162 13.60 5.64 -3.45
N MET A 163 13.32 5.01 -2.31
CA MET A 163 12.10 5.27 -1.55
C MET A 163 12.04 6.69 -0.99
N TYR A 164 13.18 7.27 -0.61
CA TYR A 164 13.28 8.68 -0.21
C TYR A 164 12.89 9.62 -1.37
N GLU A 165 13.53 9.47 -2.54
CA GLU A 165 13.22 10.31 -3.71
C GLU A 165 11.76 10.13 -4.15
N PHE A 166 11.24 8.91 -4.06
CA PHE A 166 9.84 8.63 -4.34
C PHE A 166 8.91 9.36 -3.37
N GLY A 167 9.16 9.28 -2.06
CA GLY A 167 8.40 10.01 -1.06
C GLY A 167 8.46 11.52 -1.24
N LYS A 168 9.65 12.06 -1.56
CA LYS A 168 9.85 13.48 -1.84
C LYS A 168 9.05 13.94 -3.08
N ASN A 169 9.03 13.14 -4.13
CA ASN A 169 8.23 13.44 -5.31
C ASN A 169 6.73 13.46 -4.98
N ILE A 170 6.22 12.49 -4.21
CA ILE A 170 4.83 12.49 -3.77
C ILE A 170 4.52 13.75 -2.93
N ALA A 171 5.41 14.12 -2.00
CA ALA A 171 5.21 15.28 -1.13
C ALA A 171 5.15 16.60 -1.90
N ASN A 172 5.86 16.69 -3.03
CA ASN A 172 5.91 17.87 -3.90
C ASN A 172 4.79 17.91 -4.95
N GLU A 173 4.05 16.81 -5.12
CA GLU A 173 2.96 16.76 -6.10
C GLU A 173 1.75 17.60 -5.66
N ASN A 174 1.02 18.08 -6.66
CA ASN A 174 -0.26 18.71 -6.43
C ASN A 174 -1.33 17.64 -6.13
N PHE A 175 -1.75 17.53 -4.87
CA PHE A 175 -2.74 16.53 -4.46
C PHE A 175 -4.11 16.68 -5.15
N SER A 176 -4.37 17.77 -5.87
CA SER A 176 -5.57 17.89 -6.68
C SER A 176 -5.60 16.91 -7.86
N LEU A 177 -4.44 16.41 -8.28
CA LEU A 177 -4.32 15.39 -9.34
C LEU A 177 -4.75 13.99 -8.90
N PHE A 178 -4.73 13.72 -7.60
CA PHE A 178 -5.21 12.44 -7.09
C PHE A 178 -6.74 12.38 -7.08
N LYS A 179 -7.27 11.25 -7.53
CA LYS A 179 -8.71 10.99 -7.52
C LYS A 179 -9.19 10.65 -6.11
N PHE A 180 -10.41 11.06 -5.79
CA PHE A 180 -11.12 10.56 -4.61
C PHE A 180 -11.54 9.10 -4.82
N SER A 181 -11.62 8.34 -3.72
CA SER A 181 -12.20 7.01 -3.74
C SER A 181 -13.68 7.07 -4.14
N LEU A 182 -14.12 6.06 -4.86
CA LEU A 182 -15.53 5.91 -5.23
C LEU A 182 -16.23 5.09 -4.13
N PRO A 183 -17.35 5.57 -3.58
CA PRO A 183 -18.11 4.78 -2.62
C PRO A 183 -18.58 3.48 -3.29
N SER A 184 -18.42 2.37 -2.58
CA SER A 184 -18.89 1.08 -3.05
C SER A 184 -20.41 1.05 -3.07
N SER A 185 -21.00 0.77 -4.24
CA SER A 185 -22.41 0.40 -4.36
C SER A 185 -22.61 -1.12 -4.17
N ILE A 186 -21.54 -1.87 -3.94
CA ILE A 186 -21.56 -3.32 -3.85
C ILE A 186 -21.60 -3.70 -2.37
N ASP A 187 -22.72 -4.17 -1.90
CA ASP A 187 -22.82 -4.98 -0.70
C ASP A 187 -22.09 -6.29 -1.00
N LEU A 188 -20.90 -6.46 -0.47
CA LEU A 188 -20.14 -7.68 -0.62
C LEU A 188 -20.80 -8.74 0.27
N ASP A 189 -21.79 -9.43 -0.27
CA ASP A 189 -22.34 -10.64 0.32
C ASP A 189 -21.27 -11.75 0.25
N PHE A 190 -20.34 -11.72 1.20
CA PHE A 190 -19.37 -12.79 1.36
C PHE A 190 -20.13 -14.03 1.88
N LYS A 191 -20.65 -14.84 0.97
CA LYS A 191 -21.00 -16.21 1.32
C LYS A 191 -19.70 -16.93 1.69
N ILE A 192 -19.53 -17.15 2.98
CA ILE A 192 -18.52 -18.06 3.50
C ILE A 192 -18.92 -19.46 3.04
N CYS A 193 -18.25 -19.97 2.01
CA CYS A 193 -18.28 -21.39 1.66
C CYS A 193 -17.20 -22.14 2.43
#